data_fe5098ce3138d4553ccb80ed220be536
#
_entry.id   fe5098ce3138d4553ccb80ed220be536
#
_cell.length_a   1.000
_cell.length_b   1.000
_cell.length_c   1.000
_cell.angle_alpha   90.00
_cell.angle_beta   90.00
_cell.angle_gamma   90.00
#
_symmetry.space_group_name_H-M   'P 1'
#
loop_
_entity.id
_entity.type
_entity.pdbx_description
1 polymer ?
#
loop_
_entity_poly.entity_id
_entity_poly.type
_entity_poly.pdbx_seq_one_letter_code
_entity_poly.pdbx_strand_id
1 'polypeptide(L)'
;MNSSNPITNPSFRKLFAAQIIALVGTGLSTVGLSLLAYNLAGENAGAVLGIALACKMIAYVFFAPIVGGLVHRFARKPFLISLDVIRAFLVLLMPFVSELWHIYLLIFLLNLFSAGFKPVFQAVIPDILEDDVMYGKALSYSRLAYDLENLLSPTFAALALLFFSYSGLFVGNSVAFVISAGIIVVTTIPMPKPVQRTGSIWNEVSYGIVAYFKTPRLRSLLVLYFAVACASAMIIVNTIIYVKEYLGGSDSELAIFFAASGFGSMLAALSFPKLSSIFNDKLIVQSGAIFLAVGLGMMATEPMYSFALFCWFITGVGWSLVQTPSGKIVNMSADPADRSSYFSAQFALSHLCWLITYPITGQLVLYFGFGFTAAFLACIVLTCFIFSILFWPKEDENILNHQHKTLVHSHAHGHDDQHHIHQHANDLDQESHNHEHEHHEVVHEHKFVIDLHH
;
A
#
# COMPACT_ATOMS: atom_id res chain seq x y z
N MET A 1 -4.76 -5.60 -32.76
CA MET A 1 -4.00 -6.20 -31.67
C MET A 1 -2.84 -5.27 -31.29
N ASN A 2 -3.11 -4.16 -30.64
CA ASN A 2 -2.02 -3.35 -30.10
C ASN A 2 -2.53 -2.54 -28.92
N SER A 3 -1.76 -2.60 -27.85
CA SER A 3 -1.68 -1.67 -26.73
C SER A 3 -2.47 -1.99 -25.46
N SER A 4 -2.42 -3.21 -25.02
CA SER A 4 -2.71 -3.50 -23.61
C SER A 4 -1.47 -3.33 -22.69
N ASN A 5 -0.49 -2.51 -23.09
CA ASN A 5 0.72 -2.25 -22.30
C ASN A 5 0.65 -0.84 -21.70
N PRO A 6 0.59 -0.69 -20.35
CA PRO A 6 0.49 0.62 -19.70
C PRO A 6 1.68 1.55 -20.01
N ILE A 7 2.85 1.00 -20.35
CA ILE A 7 4.06 1.80 -20.71
C ILE A 7 3.86 2.60 -22.01
N THR A 8 2.91 2.20 -22.88
CA THR A 8 2.57 2.98 -24.08
C THR A 8 1.87 4.30 -23.73
N ASN A 9 1.20 4.39 -22.59
CA ASN A 9 0.64 5.64 -22.10
C ASN A 9 1.78 6.56 -21.59
N PRO A 10 1.97 7.75 -22.18
CA PRO A 10 3.10 8.63 -21.85
C PRO A 10 3.03 9.16 -20.41
N SER A 11 1.85 9.39 -19.85
CA SER A 11 1.68 9.85 -18.48
C SER A 11 2.03 8.73 -17.49
N PHE A 12 1.53 7.51 -17.71
CA PHE A 12 1.89 6.38 -16.86
C PHE A 12 3.40 6.08 -16.93
N ARG A 13 3.99 6.05 -18.12
CA ARG A 13 5.44 5.81 -18.29
C ARG A 13 6.29 6.80 -17.50
N LYS A 14 5.93 8.10 -17.52
CA LYS A 14 6.62 9.12 -16.74
C LYS A 14 6.44 8.89 -15.23
N LEU A 15 5.22 8.65 -14.77
CA LEU A 15 4.96 8.38 -13.35
C LEU A 15 5.67 7.12 -12.86
N PHE A 16 5.68 6.06 -13.67
CA PHE A 16 6.37 4.83 -13.34
C PHE A 16 7.89 5.02 -13.28
N ALA A 17 8.47 5.81 -14.20
CA ALA A 17 9.88 6.18 -14.14
C ALA A 17 10.19 7.00 -12.86
N ALA A 18 9.34 7.98 -12.49
CA ALA A 18 9.47 8.73 -11.25
C ALA A 18 9.44 7.79 -10.04
N GLN A 19 8.52 6.81 -10.01
CA GLN A 19 8.42 5.81 -8.96
C GLN A 19 9.70 4.98 -8.84
N ILE A 20 10.22 4.44 -9.95
CA ILE A 20 11.45 3.63 -9.94
C ILE A 20 12.63 4.44 -9.39
N ILE A 21 12.81 5.67 -9.88
CA ILE A 21 13.91 6.54 -9.43
C ILE A 21 13.81 6.83 -7.94
N ALA A 22 12.61 7.19 -7.45
CA ALA A 22 12.38 7.43 -6.04
C ALA A 22 12.63 6.18 -5.19
N LEU A 23 12.24 4.98 -5.66
CA LEU A 23 12.47 3.71 -4.98
C LEU A 23 13.96 3.37 -4.88
N VAL A 24 14.71 3.51 -5.97
CA VAL A 24 16.17 3.32 -5.96
C VAL A 24 16.82 4.25 -4.95
N GLY A 25 16.46 5.53 -4.95
CA GLY A 25 16.95 6.48 -3.95
C GLY A 25 16.61 6.06 -2.51
N THR A 26 15.37 5.65 -2.26
CA THR A 26 14.93 5.18 -0.93
C THR A 26 15.73 3.96 -0.48
N GLY A 27 16.00 3.02 -1.38
CA GLY A 27 16.82 1.84 -1.10
C GLY A 27 18.26 2.22 -0.71
N LEU A 28 18.88 3.18 -1.40
CA LEU A 28 20.20 3.71 -1.01
C LEU A 28 20.17 4.28 0.41
N SER A 29 19.15 5.07 0.74
CA SER A 29 19.02 5.65 2.09
C SER A 29 18.76 4.60 3.17
N THR A 30 18.13 3.48 2.85
CA THR A 30 17.93 2.39 3.83
C THR A 30 19.29 1.81 4.28
N VAL A 31 20.20 1.58 3.36
CA VAL A 31 21.57 1.14 3.68
C VAL A 31 22.34 2.27 4.38
N GLY A 32 22.23 3.51 3.88
CA GLY A 32 22.86 4.68 4.49
C GLY A 32 22.43 4.88 5.96
N LEU A 33 21.14 4.68 6.27
CA LEU A 33 20.60 4.77 7.61
C LEU A 33 21.18 3.70 8.55
N SER A 34 21.34 2.47 8.06
CA SER A 34 21.97 1.39 8.84
C SER A 34 23.41 1.72 9.20
N LEU A 35 24.18 2.27 8.25
CA LEU A 35 25.55 2.69 8.46
C LEU A 35 25.64 3.92 9.39
N LEU A 36 24.73 4.91 9.24
CA LEU A 36 24.64 6.07 10.13
C LEU A 36 24.30 5.65 11.56
N ALA A 37 23.32 4.74 11.75
CA ALA A 37 22.95 4.22 13.06
C ALA A 37 24.12 3.48 13.71
N TYR A 38 24.86 2.68 12.94
CA TYR A 38 26.05 1.98 13.43
C TYR A 38 27.17 2.96 13.82
N ASN A 39 27.40 3.99 13.03
CA ASN A 39 28.42 5.01 13.31
C ASN A 39 28.13 5.79 14.61
N LEU A 40 26.86 6.04 14.93
CA LEU A 40 26.45 6.80 16.13
C LEU A 40 26.22 5.93 17.38
N ALA A 41 25.80 4.68 17.20
CA ALA A 41 25.34 3.83 18.30
C ALA A 41 26.13 2.52 18.48
N GLY A 42 27.04 2.20 17.55
CA GLY A 42 27.83 0.97 17.59
C GLY A 42 26.95 -0.29 17.68
N GLU A 43 27.19 -1.10 18.70
CA GLU A 43 26.43 -2.35 18.96
C GLU A 43 24.94 -2.12 19.19
N ASN A 44 24.51 -0.92 19.58
CA ASN A 44 23.11 -0.56 19.79
C ASN A 44 22.38 -0.14 18.50
N ALA A 45 23.02 -0.19 17.33
CA ALA A 45 22.44 0.20 16.05
C ALA A 45 21.12 -0.51 15.74
N GLY A 46 20.98 -1.79 16.11
CA GLY A 46 19.74 -2.55 15.94
C GLY A 46 18.56 -1.96 16.71
N ALA A 47 18.77 -1.53 17.96
CA ALA A 47 17.74 -0.87 18.75
C ALA A 47 17.34 0.49 18.14
N VAL A 48 18.33 1.26 17.67
CA VAL A 48 18.10 2.55 16.98
C VAL A 48 17.27 2.37 15.72
N LEU A 49 17.58 1.37 14.90
CA LEU A 49 16.82 1.05 13.69
C LEU A 49 15.39 0.59 14.03
N GLY A 50 15.23 -0.22 15.08
CA GLY A 50 13.92 -0.66 15.56
C GLY A 50 13.01 0.51 15.94
N ILE A 51 13.53 1.50 16.69
CA ILE A 51 12.78 2.72 17.03
C ILE A 51 12.48 3.55 15.77
N ALA A 52 13.44 3.69 14.85
CA ALA A 52 13.23 4.42 13.59
C ALA A 52 12.12 3.79 12.75
N LEU A 53 12.04 2.44 12.66
CA LEU A 53 10.98 1.72 11.99
C LEU A 53 9.62 1.89 12.69
N ALA A 54 9.59 1.91 14.02
CA ALA A 54 8.37 2.22 14.76
C ALA A 54 7.87 3.65 14.46
N CYS A 55 8.76 4.65 14.44
CA CYS A 55 8.44 6.02 14.02
C CYS A 55 7.84 6.07 12.60
N LYS A 56 8.40 5.29 11.67
CA LYS A 56 7.88 5.13 10.31
C LYS A 56 6.44 4.58 10.30
N MET A 57 6.16 3.51 11.06
CA MET A 57 4.82 2.91 11.11
C MET A 57 3.80 3.85 11.75
N ILE A 58 4.18 4.56 12.82
CA ILE A 58 3.34 5.58 13.44
C ILE A 58 2.99 6.67 12.44
N ALA A 59 3.97 7.20 11.70
CA ALA A 59 3.72 8.20 10.66
C ALA A 59 2.71 7.67 9.62
N TYR A 60 2.87 6.45 9.15
CA TYR A 60 1.99 5.87 8.14
C TYR A 60 0.56 5.65 8.63
N VAL A 61 0.40 5.13 9.85
CA VAL A 61 -0.94 4.82 10.40
C VAL A 61 -1.76 6.08 10.67
N PHE A 62 -1.14 7.10 11.26
CA PHE A 62 -1.88 8.27 11.70
C PHE A 62 -2.02 9.35 10.64
N PHE A 63 -1.05 9.53 9.74
CA PHE A 63 -1.07 10.64 8.80
C PHE A 63 -1.66 10.30 7.43
N ALA A 64 -1.64 9.04 6.97
CA ALA A 64 -2.24 8.71 5.70
C ALA A 64 -3.75 9.01 5.63
N PRO A 65 -4.57 8.72 6.67
CA PRO A 65 -5.99 9.09 6.66
C PRO A 65 -6.23 10.61 6.63
N ILE A 66 -5.39 11.38 7.33
CA ILE A 66 -5.47 12.85 7.34
C ILE A 66 -5.26 13.38 5.92
N VAL A 67 -4.21 12.90 5.23
CA VAL A 67 -3.95 13.30 3.85
C VAL A 67 -5.07 12.84 2.93
N GLY A 68 -5.53 11.59 3.07
CA GLY A 68 -6.62 11.04 2.26
C GLY A 68 -7.92 11.83 2.37
N GLY A 69 -8.26 12.26 3.59
CA GLY A 69 -9.44 13.08 3.84
C GLY A 69 -9.34 14.50 3.28
N LEU A 70 -8.15 15.08 3.25
CA LEU A 70 -7.94 16.49 2.89
C LEU A 70 -7.41 16.70 1.47
N VAL A 71 -6.89 15.67 0.80
CA VAL A 71 -6.21 15.81 -0.49
C VAL A 71 -7.11 16.32 -1.61
N HIS A 72 -8.43 16.11 -1.52
CA HIS A 72 -9.40 16.64 -2.49
C HIS A 72 -9.46 18.19 -2.50
N ARG A 73 -8.99 18.84 -1.42
CA ARG A 73 -8.87 20.30 -1.32
C ARG A 73 -7.67 20.84 -2.08
N PHE A 74 -6.75 20.00 -2.51
CA PHE A 74 -5.52 20.38 -3.19
C PHE A 74 -5.43 19.74 -4.57
N ALA A 75 -4.82 20.46 -5.52
CA ALA A 75 -4.48 19.88 -6.80
C ALA A 75 -3.43 18.77 -6.61
N ARG A 76 -3.74 17.53 -7.06
CA ARG A 76 -2.89 16.34 -6.82
C ARG A 76 -1.46 16.50 -7.33
N LYS A 77 -1.28 17.10 -8.51
CA LYS A 77 0.04 17.29 -9.11
C LYS A 77 0.97 18.18 -8.28
N PRO A 78 0.63 19.46 -7.94
CA PRO A 78 1.49 20.28 -7.10
C PRO A 78 1.66 19.68 -5.69
N PHE A 79 0.66 18.96 -5.16
CA PHE A 79 0.78 18.27 -3.89
C PHE A 79 1.88 17.18 -3.94
N LEU A 80 1.88 16.30 -4.95
CA LEU A 80 2.91 15.28 -5.11
C LEU A 80 4.31 15.88 -5.30
N ILE A 81 4.42 16.97 -6.08
CA ILE A 81 5.69 17.68 -6.29
C ILE A 81 6.21 18.25 -4.96
N SER A 82 5.36 18.91 -4.17
CA SER A 82 5.78 19.49 -2.89
C SER A 82 6.26 18.43 -1.91
N LEU A 83 5.60 17.25 -1.88
CA LEU A 83 6.03 16.14 -1.04
C LEU A 83 7.40 15.59 -1.45
N ASP A 84 7.68 15.44 -2.74
CA ASP A 84 9.00 15.01 -3.22
C ASP A 84 10.09 16.02 -2.88
N VAL A 85 9.82 17.32 -3.07
CA VAL A 85 10.79 18.39 -2.72
C VAL A 85 11.07 18.41 -1.22
N ILE A 86 10.05 18.28 -0.38
CA ILE A 86 10.24 18.22 1.09
C ILE A 86 11.04 16.97 1.48
N ARG A 87 10.73 15.81 0.89
CA ARG A 87 11.47 14.56 1.15
C ARG A 87 12.93 14.68 0.73
N ALA A 88 13.21 15.29 -0.44
CA ALA A 88 14.56 15.55 -0.91
C ALA A 88 15.35 16.39 0.09
N PHE A 89 14.74 17.47 0.62
CA PHE A 89 15.35 18.32 1.62
C PHE A 89 15.62 17.57 2.94
N LEU A 90 14.64 16.82 3.45
CA LEU A 90 14.80 16.07 4.71
C LEU A 90 15.91 15.02 4.60
N VAL A 91 16.01 14.29 3.50
CA VAL A 91 17.05 13.30 3.29
C VAL A 91 18.43 13.96 3.18
N LEU A 92 18.51 15.16 2.58
CA LEU A 92 19.76 15.91 2.49
C LEU A 92 20.30 16.37 3.86
N LEU A 93 19.45 16.40 4.90
CA LEU A 93 19.88 16.70 6.27
C LEU A 93 20.51 15.48 6.98
N MET A 94 20.28 14.24 6.53
CA MET A 94 20.80 13.02 7.15
C MET A 94 22.33 12.99 7.34
N PRO A 95 23.16 13.45 6.38
CA PRO A 95 24.60 13.50 6.58
C PRO A 95 25.08 14.38 7.73
N PHE A 96 24.27 15.33 8.18
CA PHE A 96 24.61 16.30 9.24
C PHE A 96 24.11 15.88 10.64
N VAL A 97 23.55 14.66 10.75
CA VAL A 97 23.07 14.10 12.01
C VAL A 97 24.24 13.77 12.93
N SER A 98 24.21 14.32 14.14
CA SER A 98 25.20 14.09 15.19
C SER A 98 24.66 13.37 16.42
N GLU A 99 23.32 13.34 16.58
CA GLU A 99 22.64 12.78 17.75
C GLU A 99 21.56 11.77 17.30
N LEU A 100 21.30 10.74 18.12
CA LEU A 100 20.32 9.70 17.79
C LEU A 100 18.90 10.23 17.60
N TRP A 101 18.49 11.23 18.39
CA TRP A 101 17.17 11.80 18.28
C TRP A 101 16.93 12.53 16.93
N HIS A 102 18.01 13.05 16.30
CA HIS A 102 17.93 13.60 14.94
C HIS A 102 17.52 12.52 13.94
N ILE A 103 18.03 11.29 14.07
CA ILE A 103 17.63 10.14 13.23
C ILE A 103 16.13 9.92 13.35
N TYR A 104 15.62 9.81 14.59
CA TYR A 104 14.20 9.55 14.83
C TYR A 104 13.29 10.64 14.26
N LEU A 105 13.66 11.91 14.48
CA LEU A 105 12.92 13.05 13.98
C LEU A 105 12.90 13.07 12.44
N LEU A 106 14.06 12.95 11.79
CA LEU A 106 14.15 13.00 10.33
C LEU A 106 13.45 11.81 9.68
N ILE A 107 13.58 10.60 10.24
CA ILE A 107 12.86 9.41 9.76
C ILE A 107 11.35 9.58 9.95
N PHE A 108 10.91 10.10 11.08
CA PHE A 108 9.49 10.38 11.32
C PHE A 108 8.96 11.39 10.29
N LEU A 109 9.62 12.53 10.10
CA LEU A 109 9.22 13.56 9.15
C LEU A 109 9.25 13.04 7.70
N LEU A 110 10.32 12.34 7.30
CA LEU A 110 10.42 11.75 5.96
C LEU A 110 9.25 10.80 5.67
N ASN A 111 8.91 9.97 6.64
CA ASN A 111 7.81 9.01 6.49
C ASN A 111 6.44 9.67 6.63
N LEU A 112 6.31 10.77 7.35
CA LEU A 112 5.12 11.60 7.39
C LEU A 112 4.73 12.08 5.98
N PHE A 113 5.69 12.65 5.24
CA PHE A 113 5.46 13.10 3.86
C PHE A 113 5.34 11.93 2.88
N SER A 114 6.01 10.80 3.14
CA SER A 114 5.83 9.57 2.35
C SER A 114 4.44 8.96 2.55
N ALA A 115 3.86 9.06 3.76
CA ALA A 115 2.49 8.61 4.04
C ALA A 115 1.44 9.36 3.24
N GLY A 116 1.71 10.64 2.93
CA GLY A 116 0.86 11.43 2.03
C GLY A 116 1.07 11.10 0.56
N PHE A 117 2.31 10.82 0.15
CA PHE A 117 2.64 10.60 -1.26
C PHE A 117 2.06 9.29 -1.82
N LYS A 118 2.30 8.17 -1.16
CA LYS A 118 1.93 6.84 -1.68
C LYS A 118 0.45 6.68 -2.03
N PRO A 119 -0.52 6.97 -1.14
CA PRO A 119 -1.92 6.78 -1.44
C PRO A 119 -2.41 7.69 -2.58
N VAL A 120 -1.95 8.94 -2.61
CA VAL A 120 -2.33 9.89 -3.65
C VAL A 120 -1.76 9.47 -5.01
N PHE A 121 -0.50 9.02 -5.05
CA PHE A 121 0.12 8.49 -6.25
C PHE A 121 -0.62 7.27 -6.78
N GLN A 122 -1.00 6.32 -5.92
CA GLN A 122 -1.77 5.13 -6.30
C GLN A 122 -3.16 5.49 -6.84
N ALA A 123 -3.80 6.51 -6.26
CA ALA A 123 -5.11 6.98 -6.71
C ALA A 123 -5.06 7.67 -8.10
N VAL A 124 -3.90 8.17 -8.52
CA VAL A 124 -3.71 8.80 -9.84
C VAL A 124 -3.60 7.75 -10.97
N ILE A 125 -3.10 6.56 -10.69
CA ILE A 125 -2.87 5.54 -11.72
C ILE A 125 -4.15 5.15 -12.46
N PRO A 126 -5.28 4.80 -11.80
CA PRO A 126 -6.54 4.47 -12.48
C PRO A 126 -7.17 5.67 -13.21
N ASP A 127 -6.88 6.92 -12.79
CA ASP A 127 -7.35 8.11 -13.51
C ASP A 127 -6.62 8.32 -14.86
N ILE A 128 -5.41 7.73 -15.00
CA ILE A 128 -4.61 7.78 -16.23
C ILE A 128 -4.88 6.56 -17.12
N LEU A 129 -5.18 5.41 -16.51
CA LEU A 129 -5.40 4.14 -17.17
C LEU A 129 -6.84 3.67 -16.90
N GLU A 130 -7.76 4.09 -17.77
CA GLU A 130 -9.19 3.76 -17.65
C GLU A 130 -9.50 2.28 -17.96
N ASP A 131 -8.63 1.63 -18.75
CA ASP A 131 -8.75 0.22 -19.12
C ASP A 131 -8.29 -0.69 -17.97
N ASP A 132 -9.16 -1.58 -17.51
CA ASP A 132 -8.92 -2.48 -16.38
C ASP A 132 -7.72 -3.43 -16.60
N VAL A 133 -7.49 -3.86 -17.85
CA VAL A 133 -6.38 -4.76 -18.22
C VAL A 133 -5.06 -3.99 -18.12
N MET A 134 -5.04 -2.75 -18.63
CA MET A 134 -3.87 -1.87 -18.51
C MET A 134 -3.59 -1.52 -17.06
N TYR A 135 -4.63 -1.23 -16.27
CA TYR A 135 -4.51 -0.94 -14.85
C TYR A 135 -3.97 -2.17 -14.07
N GLY A 136 -4.48 -3.37 -14.32
CA GLY A 136 -3.96 -4.60 -13.72
C GLY A 136 -2.47 -4.84 -14.02
N LYS A 137 -2.02 -4.57 -15.25
CA LYS A 137 -0.59 -4.62 -15.62
C LYS A 137 0.23 -3.53 -14.92
N ALA A 138 -0.33 -2.32 -14.78
CA ALA A 138 0.34 -1.22 -14.08
C ALA A 138 0.56 -1.56 -12.60
N LEU A 139 -0.41 -2.21 -11.94
CA LEU A 139 -0.26 -2.72 -10.57
C LEU A 139 0.87 -3.77 -10.48
N SER A 140 0.93 -4.69 -11.44
CA SER A 140 2.01 -5.69 -11.51
C SER A 140 3.38 -5.04 -11.67
N TYR A 141 3.51 -4.03 -12.54
CA TYR A 141 4.77 -3.31 -12.72
C TYR A 141 5.16 -2.50 -11.48
N SER A 142 4.21 -1.85 -10.83
CA SER A 142 4.46 -1.15 -9.58
C SER A 142 4.93 -2.12 -8.48
N ARG A 143 4.31 -3.29 -8.37
CA ARG A 143 4.73 -4.32 -7.43
C ARG A 143 6.14 -4.83 -7.75
N LEU A 144 6.41 -5.13 -9.01
CA LEU A 144 7.73 -5.54 -9.47
C LEU A 144 8.80 -4.48 -9.13
N ALA A 145 8.50 -3.18 -9.27
CA ALA A 145 9.42 -2.11 -8.91
C ALA A 145 9.77 -2.13 -7.40
N TYR A 146 8.78 -2.38 -6.52
CA TYR A 146 9.03 -2.53 -5.08
C TYR A 146 9.85 -3.79 -4.75
N ASP A 147 9.58 -4.92 -5.41
CA ASP A 147 10.33 -6.16 -5.17
C ASP A 147 11.79 -6.03 -5.67
N LEU A 148 11.98 -5.37 -6.82
CA LEU A 148 13.32 -5.07 -7.33
C LEU A 148 14.07 -4.04 -6.47
N GLU A 149 13.38 -3.06 -5.91
CA GLU A 149 13.99 -2.14 -4.93
C GLU A 149 14.56 -2.93 -3.76
N ASN A 150 13.77 -3.77 -3.11
CA ASN A 150 14.22 -4.55 -1.96
C ASN A 150 15.39 -5.50 -2.31
N LEU A 151 15.39 -6.09 -3.51
CA LEU A 151 16.42 -7.02 -3.94
C LEU A 151 17.70 -6.33 -4.41
N LEU A 152 17.58 -5.24 -5.16
CA LEU A 152 18.72 -4.60 -5.83
C LEU A 152 19.33 -3.44 -5.02
N SER A 153 18.59 -2.86 -4.08
CA SER A 153 19.07 -1.71 -3.30
C SER A 153 20.36 -1.98 -2.53
N PRO A 154 20.56 -3.12 -1.85
CA PRO A 154 21.84 -3.41 -1.21
C PRO A 154 23.00 -3.46 -2.22
N THR A 155 22.76 -4.02 -3.40
CA THR A 155 23.76 -4.09 -4.46
C THR A 155 24.12 -2.69 -5.01
N PHE A 156 23.11 -1.87 -5.29
CA PHE A 156 23.33 -0.48 -5.74
C PHE A 156 24.02 0.36 -4.66
N ALA A 157 23.66 0.17 -3.38
CA ALA A 157 24.33 0.85 -2.29
C ALA A 157 25.79 0.40 -2.16
N ALA A 158 26.08 -0.90 -2.25
CA ALA A 158 27.45 -1.43 -2.23
C ALA A 158 28.29 -0.87 -3.37
N LEU A 159 27.76 -0.82 -4.60
CA LEU A 159 28.44 -0.20 -5.73
C LEU A 159 28.65 1.29 -5.53
N ALA A 160 27.68 2.02 -4.99
CA ALA A 160 27.81 3.44 -4.71
C ALA A 160 28.88 3.71 -3.62
N LEU A 161 29.00 2.84 -2.61
CA LEU A 161 30.00 2.94 -1.55
C LEU A 161 31.44 2.71 -2.03
N LEU A 162 31.66 2.15 -3.22
CA LEU A 162 33.00 2.11 -3.83
C LEU A 162 33.53 3.51 -4.24
N PHE A 163 32.62 4.47 -4.47
CA PHE A 163 32.94 5.79 -5.00
C PHE A 163 32.58 6.91 -4.02
N PHE A 164 31.60 6.67 -3.12
CA PHE A 164 31.04 7.67 -2.21
C PHE A 164 31.04 7.14 -0.78
N SER A 165 31.07 8.04 0.19
CA SER A 165 30.80 7.70 1.58
C SER A 165 29.31 7.35 1.80
N TYR A 166 28.95 6.81 2.97
CA TYR A 166 27.55 6.57 3.31
C TYR A 166 26.70 7.85 3.26
N SER A 167 27.28 9.03 3.52
CA SER A 167 26.62 10.32 3.35
C SER A 167 26.22 10.57 1.88
N GLY A 168 27.01 10.09 0.92
CA GLY A 168 26.69 10.16 -0.50
C GLY A 168 25.43 9.37 -0.89
N LEU A 169 25.08 8.32 -0.15
CA LEU A 169 23.84 7.57 -0.39
C LEU A 169 22.60 8.43 -0.10
N PHE A 170 22.63 9.27 0.91
CA PHE A 170 21.55 10.23 1.21
C PHE A 170 21.47 11.33 0.15
N VAL A 171 22.60 11.84 -0.30
CA VAL A 171 22.65 12.82 -1.41
C VAL A 171 22.05 12.19 -2.68
N GLY A 172 22.40 10.94 -3.00
CA GLY A 172 21.83 10.19 -4.13
C GLY A 172 20.32 10.06 -4.04
N ASN A 173 19.78 9.77 -2.86
CA ASN A 173 18.33 9.72 -2.64
C ASN A 173 17.67 11.10 -2.79
N SER A 174 18.30 12.15 -2.24
CA SER A 174 17.79 13.52 -2.41
C SER A 174 17.69 13.89 -3.90
N VAL A 175 18.73 13.60 -4.68
CA VAL A 175 18.73 13.79 -6.14
C VAL A 175 17.62 12.96 -6.80
N ALA A 176 17.41 11.72 -6.38
CA ALA A 176 16.35 10.88 -6.91
C ALA A 176 14.95 11.49 -6.67
N PHE A 177 14.67 12.05 -5.49
CA PHE A 177 13.42 12.75 -5.23
C PHE A 177 13.26 14.02 -6.05
N VAL A 178 14.33 14.80 -6.25
CA VAL A 178 14.30 15.99 -7.13
C VAL A 178 14.00 15.59 -8.58
N ILE A 179 14.62 14.53 -9.09
CA ILE A 179 14.34 14.01 -10.44
C ILE A 179 12.89 13.52 -10.52
N SER A 180 12.39 12.79 -9.52
CA SER A 180 11.00 12.37 -9.45
C SER A 180 10.04 13.56 -9.52
N ALA A 181 10.26 14.59 -8.70
CA ALA A 181 9.48 15.82 -8.74
C ALA A 181 9.51 16.47 -10.13
N GLY A 182 10.69 16.56 -10.76
CA GLY A 182 10.84 17.10 -12.12
C GLY A 182 10.07 16.31 -13.17
N ILE A 183 10.05 14.98 -13.08
CA ILE A 183 9.26 14.13 -13.97
C ILE A 183 7.76 14.35 -13.74
N ILE A 184 7.32 14.49 -12.49
CA ILE A 184 5.92 14.77 -12.16
C ILE A 184 5.48 16.14 -12.72
N VAL A 185 6.38 17.15 -12.68
CA VAL A 185 6.12 18.49 -13.29
C VAL A 185 5.75 18.38 -14.77
N VAL A 186 6.45 17.55 -15.54
CA VAL A 186 6.19 17.39 -16.98
C VAL A 186 5.18 16.29 -17.32
N THR A 187 4.51 15.73 -16.30
CA THR A 187 3.48 14.69 -16.46
C THR A 187 2.09 15.33 -16.43
N THR A 188 1.22 14.92 -17.35
CA THR A 188 -0.19 15.31 -17.32
C THR A 188 -0.93 14.37 -16.36
N ILE A 189 -1.49 14.94 -15.29
CA ILE A 189 -2.30 14.22 -14.30
C ILE A 189 -3.71 14.78 -14.37
N PRO A 190 -4.73 13.93 -14.64
CA PRO A 190 -6.13 14.33 -14.61
C PRO A 190 -6.53 14.86 -13.23
N MET A 191 -7.39 15.87 -13.20
CA MET A 191 -8.00 16.34 -11.96
C MET A 191 -9.39 15.73 -11.87
N PRO A 192 -9.68 14.91 -10.83
CA PRO A 192 -11.04 14.50 -10.56
C PRO A 192 -11.90 15.73 -10.22
N LYS A 193 -13.18 15.66 -10.51
CA LYS A 193 -14.13 16.72 -10.12
C LYS A 193 -14.08 16.89 -8.59
N PRO A 194 -14.00 18.13 -8.07
CA PRO A 194 -14.00 18.34 -6.63
C PRO A 194 -15.34 17.87 -6.04
N VAL A 195 -15.30 17.04 -5.02
CA VAL A 195 -16.49 16.73 -4.22
C VAL A 195 -16.58 17.75 -3.10
N GLN A 196 -17.66 18.52 -3.08
CA GLN A 196 -17.96 19.40 -1.94
C GLN A 196 -18.55 18.53 -0.84
N ARG A 197 -17.77 18.24 0.18
CA ARG A 197 -18.25 17.60 1.40
C ARG A 197 -18.68 18.67 2.39
N THR A 198 -19.94 18.65 2.78
CA THR A 198 -20.47 19.48 3.86
C THR A 198 -20.27 18.73 5.18
N GLY A 199 -19.34 19.20 6.02
CA GLY A 199 -19.09 18.57 7.31
C GLY A 199 -17.84 19.06 8.04
N SER A 200 -17.60 18.51 9.23
CA SER A 200 -16.40 18.75 10.01
C SER A 200 -15.18 18.13 9.32
N ILE A 201 -14.01 18.75 9.46
CA ILE A 201 -12.71 18.20 8.99
C ILE A 201 -12.51 16.75 9.48
N TRP A 202 -12.93 16.45 10.70
CA TRP A 202 -12.83 15.09 11.24
C TRP A 202 -13.70 14.08 10.50
N ASN A 203 -14.88 14.50 10.04
CA ASN A 203 -15.73 13.64 9.21
C ASN A 203 -15.07 13.36 7.86
N GLU A 204 -14.40 14.34 7.27
CA GLU A 204 -13.65 14.14 6.02
C GLU A 204 -12.45 13.20 6.21
N VAL A 205 -11.68 13.38 7.28
CA VAL A 205 -10.51 12.54 7.60
C VAL A 205 -10.91 11.10 7.93
N SER A 206 -12.00 10.92 8.71
CA SER A 206 -12.47 9.58 9.11
C SER A 206 -13.27 8.89 8.00
N TYR A 207 -13.78 9.62 7.02
CA TYR A 207 -14.63 9.09 5.94
C TYR A 207 -14.01 7.86 5.28
N GLY A 208 -12.76 7.95 4.83
CA GLY A 208 -12.09 6.84 4.17
C GLY A 208 -12.02 5.57 5.03
N ILE A 209 -11.77 5.72 6.34
CA ILE A 209 -11.72 4.58 7.28
C ILE A 209 -13.13 4.03 7.50
N VAL A 210 -14.12 4.89 7.72
CA VAL A 210 -15.52 4.48 7.93
C VAL A 210 -16.06 3.77 6.70
N ALA A 211 -15.90 4.34 5.51
CA ALA A 211 -16.31 3.77 4.24
C ALA A 211 -15.60 2.43 3.98
N TYR A 212 -14.30 2.34 4.30
CA TYR A 212 -13.54 1.10 4.21
C TYR A 212 -14.17 -0.02 5.06
N PHE A 213 -14.51 0.27 6.32
CA PHE A 213 -15.15 -0.71 7.21
C PHE A 213 -16.62 -0.99 6.85
N LYS A 214 -17.32 -0.07 6.23
CA LYS A 214 -18.66 -0.32 5.70
C LYS A 214 -18.67 -1.24 4.47
N THR A 215 -17.57 -1.28 3.71
CA THR A 215 -17.44 -2.08 2.49
C THR A 215 -17.03 -3.53 2.79
N PRO A 216 -17.90 -4.55 2.62
CA PRO A 216 -17.61 -5.93 3.04
C PRO A 216 -16.36 -6.53 2.37
N ARG A 217 -16.14 -6.27 1.06
CA ARG A 217 -14.94 -6.75 0.34
C ARG A 217 -13.65 -6.17 0.89
N LEU A 218 -13.67 -4.91 1.37
CA LEU A 218 -12.50 -4.25 1.95
C LEU A 218 -12.21 -4.75 3.37
N ARG A 219 -13.24 -5.07 4.17
CA ARG A 219 -13.05 -5.76 5.46
C ARG A 219 -12.36 -7.11 5.26
N SER A 220 -12.82 -7.88 4.29
CA SER A 220 -12.21 -9.17 3.97
C SER A 220 -10.77 -9.01 3.47
N LEU A 221 -10.51 -7.97 2.66
CA LEU A 221 -9.16 -7.62 2.21
C LEU A 221 -8.26 -7.24 3.39
N LEU A 222 -8.75 -6.47 4.37
CA LEU A 222 -7.99 -6.11 5.57
C LEU A 222 -7.59 -7.34 6.40
N VAL A 223 -8.48 -8.29 6.56
CA VAL A 223 -8.20 -9.57 7.23
C VAL A 223 -7.07 -10.32 6.49
N LEU A 224 -7.09 -10.33 5.16
CA LEU A 224 -6.01 -10.91 4.36
C LEU A 224 -4.70 -10.11 4.46
N TYR A 225 -4.76 -8.78 4.63
CA TYR A 225 -3.58 -7.97 4.92
C TYR A 225 -2.99 -8.28 6.30
N PHE A 226 -3.82 -8.61 7.28
CA PHE A 226 -3.32 -9.09 8.57
C PHE A 226 -2.60 -10.44 8.42
N ALA A 227 -3.11 -11.35 7.59
CA ALA A 227 -2.42 -12.59 7.24
C ALA A 227 -1.06 -12.31 6.57
N VAL A 228 -1.01 -11.37 5.61
CA VAL A 228 0.26 -10.91 5.00
C VAL A 228 1.19 -10.34 6.05
N ALA A 229 0.69 -9.51 6.98
CA ALA A 229 1.51 -8.91 8.01
C ALA A 229 2.12 -9.96 8.95
N CYS A 230 1.38 -11.01 9.32
CA CYS A 230 1.90 -12.13 10.10
C CYS A 230 3.04 -12.85 9.37
N ALA A 231 2.84 -13.21 8.11
CA ALA A 231 3.83 -13.94 7.34
C ALA A 231 5.06 -13.07 7.00
N SER A 232 4.85 -11.82 6.62
CA SER A 232 5.95 -10.91 6.32
C SER A 232 6.74 -10.51 7.57
N ALA A 233 6.10 -10.42 8.75
CA ALA A 233 6.80 -10.21 10.01
C ALA A 233 7.74 -11.39 10.32
N MET A 234 7.30 -12.64 10.07
CA MET A 234 8.16 -13.80 10.22
C MET A 234 9.39 -13.71 9.31
N ILE A 235 9.21 -13.32 8.05
CA ILE A 235 10.32 -13.13 7.10
C ILE A 235 11.21 -11.95 7.52
N ILE A 236 10.65 -10.77 7.71
CA ILE A 236 11.44 -9.54 7.88
C ILE A 236 12.19 -9.53 9.23
N VAL A 237 11.54 -9.98 10.31
CA VAL A 237 12.10 -9.91 11.66
C VAL A 237 12.96 -11.14 11.97
N ASN A 238 12.54 -12.34 11.55
CA ASN A 238 13.12 -13.56 12.07
C ASN A 238 13.98 -14.35 11.07
N THR A 239 14.10 -13.93 9.80
CA THR A 239 15.02 -14.59 8.86
C THR A 239 16.46 -14.53 9.35
N ILE A 240 16.88 -13.40 9.96
CA ILE A 240 18.24 -13.28 10.49
C ILE A 240 18.49 -14.30 11.62
N ILE A 241 17.54 -14.47 12.52
CA ILE A 241 17.62 -15.44 13.63
C ILE A 241 17.69 -16.87 13.03
N TYR A 242 16.80 -17.18 12.07
CA TYR A 242 16.77 -18.48 11.45
C TYR A 242 18.09 -18.83 10.74
N VAL A 243 18.60 -17.91 9.93
CA VAL A 243 19.86 -18.14 9.19
C VAL A 243 21.05 -18.22 10.14
N LYS A 244 21.15 -17.32 11.13
CA LYS A 244 22.32 -17.26 12.00
C LYS A 244 22.33 -18.33 13.10
N GLU A 245 21.20 -18.50 13.80
CA GLU A 245 21.11 -19.35 14.98
C GLU A 245 20.76 -20.81 14.64
N TYR A 246 19.83 -21.02 13.68
CA TYR A 246 19.37 -22.37 13.33
C TYR A 246 20.18 -23.01 12.21
N LEU A 247 20.62 -22.23 11.22
CA LEU A 247 21.40 -22.78 10.09
C LEU A 247 22.92 -22.55 10.22
N GLY A 248 23.37 -21.67 11.16
CA GLY A 248 24.79 -21.29 11.27
C GLY A 248 25.31 -20.53 10.03
N GLY A 249 24.40 -19.88 9.30
CA GLY A 249 24.67 -19.31 8.00
C GLY A 249 25.35 -17.93 8.00
N SER A 250 25.86 -17.53 6.83
CA SER A 250 26.56 -16.28 6.58
C SER A 250 25.58 -15.13 6.25
N ASP A 251 26.10 -13.90 6.17
CA ASP A 251 25.32 -12.72 5.69
C ASP A 251 24.89 -12.88 4.22
N SER A 252 25.70 -13.57 3.42
CA SER A 252 25.34 -13.87 2.02
C SER A 252 24.14 -14.81 1.94
N GLU A 253 24.07 -15.80 2.81
CA GLU A 253 22.92 -16.72 2.87
C GLU A 253 21.65 -16.00 3.36
N LEU A 254 21.76 -15.09 4.33
CA LEU A 254 20.67 -14.21 4.72
C LEU A 254 20.10 -13.45 3.51
N ALA A 255 20.97 -12.87 2.68
CA ALA A 255 20.55 -12.17 1.46
C ALA A 255 19.85 -13.09 0.47
N ILE A 256 20.29 -14.36 0.34
CA ILE A 256 19.67 -15.37 -0.53
C ILE A 256 18.25 -15.72 -0.03
N PHE A 257 18.02 -15.80 1.29
CA PHE A 257 16.68 -16.03 1.83
C PHE A 257 15.71 -14.89 1.49
N PHE A 258 16.12 -13.63 1.66
CA PHE A 258 15.33 -12.49 1.22
C PHE A 258 15.10 -12.49 -0.29
N ALA A 259 16.12 -12.83 -1.08
CA ALA A 259 16.02 -12.96 -2.52
C ALA A 259 15.03 -14.06 -2.94
N ALA A 260 14.98 -15.19 -2.24
CA ALA A 260 14.02 -16.26 -2.52
C ALA A 260 12.57 -15.78 -2.34
N SER A 261 12.27 -15.05 -1.25
CA SER A 261 10.96 -14.46 -1.02
C SER A 261 10.63 -13.38 -2.07
N GLY A 262 11.57 -12.48 -2.37
CA GLY A 262 11.41 -11.46 -3.41
C GLY A 262 11.16 -12.06 -4.79
N PHE A 263 11.87 -13.13 -5.14
CA PHE A 263 11.68 -13.84 -6.41
C PHE A 263 10.29 -14.49 -6.52
N GLY A 264 9.80 -15.10 -5.44
CA GLY A 264 8.42 -15.61 -5.38
C GLY A 264 7.38 -14.52 -5.58
N SER A 265 7.56 -13.38 -4.90
CA SER A 265 6.70 -12.19 -5.04
C SER A 265 6.71 -11.66 -6.48
N MET A 266 7.87 -11.55 -7.09
CA MET A 266 8.04 -11.08 -8.47
C MET A 266 7.32 -11.99 -9.47
N LEU A 267 7.47 -13.30 -9.37
CA LEU A 267 6.80 -14.25 -10.27
C LEU A 267 5.28 -14.16 -10.14
N ALA A 268 4.75 -14.05 -8.92
CA ALA A 268 3.32 -13.87 -8.70
C ALA A 268 2.81 -12.54 -9.28
N ALA A 269 3.54 -11.44 -9.09
CA ALA A 269 3.20 -10.15 -9.67
C ALA A 269 3.17 -10.17 -11.21
N LEU A 270 4.17 -10.77 -11.84
CA LEU A 270 4.23 -10.91 -13.29
C LEU A 270 3.13 -11.82 -13.85
N SER A 271 2.67 -12.79 -13.05
CA SER A 271 1.58 -13.69 -13.42
C SER A 271 0.20 -13.07 -13.24
N PHE A 272 0.08 -12.01 -12.45
CA PHE A 272 -1.20 -11.42 -12.06
C PHE A 272 -2.09 -11.02 -13.26
N PRO A 273 -1.61 -10.35 -14.33
CA PRO A 273 -2.47 -9.98 -15.46
C PRO A 273 -3.12 -11.20 -16.13
N LYS A 274 -2.39 -12.32 -16.22
CA LYS A 274 -2.92 -13.59 -16.76
C LYS A 274 -3.89 -14.26 -15.77
N LEU A 275 -3.56 -14.24 -14.47
CA LEU A 275 -4.43 -14.81 -13.44
C LEU A 275 -5.75 -14.04 -13.34
N SER A 276 -5.71 -12.71 -13.39
CA SER A 276 -6.90 -11.84 -13.34
C SER A 276 -7.80 -11.93 -14.58
N SER A 277 -7.29 -12.48 -15.71
CA SER A 277 -8.13 -12.76 -16.89
C SER A 277 -8.84 -14.12 -16.81
N ILE A 278 -8.43 -15.02 -15.90
CA ILE A 278 -8.98 -16.37 -15.76
C ILE A 278 -9.80 -16.49 -14.48
N PHE A 279 -9.32 -15.88 -13.40
CA PHE A 279 -9.90 -15.98 -12.07
C PHE A 279 -10.36 -14.60 -11.58
N ASN A 280 -11.40 -14.57 -10.74
CA ASN A 280 -11.81 -13.34 -10.07
C ASN A 280 -10.80 -12.92 -8.99
N ASP A 281 -10.77 -11.62 -8.69
CA ASP A 281 -9.80 -11.05 -7.74
C ASP A 281 -9.94 -11.66 -6.33
N LYS A 282 -11.17 -12.03 -5.91
CA LYS A 282 -11.46 -12.74 -4.66
C LYS A 282 -10.66 -14.05 -4.55
N LEU A 283 -10.72 -14.89 -5.58
CA LEU A 283 -10.05 -16.18 -5.58
C LEU A 283 -8.53 -16.01 -5.56
N ILE A 284 -8.02 -15.00 -6.28
CA ILE A 284 -6.57 -14.71 -6.32
C ILE A 284 -6.06 -14.32 -4.92
N VAL A 285 -6.71 -13.37 -4.23
CA VAL A 285 -6.25 -12.93 -2.90
C VAL A 285 -6.43 -14.02 -1.85
N GLN A 286 -7.49 -14.84 -1.94
CA GLN A 286 -7.71 -15.97 -1.05
C GLN A 286 -6.67 -17.08 -1.27
N SER A 287 -6.30 -17.36 -2.52
CA SER A 287 -5.20 -18.29 -2.81
C SER A 287 -3.87 -17.81 -2.22
N GLY A 288 -3.62 -16.50 -2.23
CA GLY A 288 -2.47 -15.91 -1.57
C GLY A 288 -2.39 -16.27 -0.08
N ALA A 289 -3.50 -16.21 0.64
CA ALA A 289 -3.52 -16.61 2.06
C ALA A 289 -3.21 -18.11 2.25
N ILE A 290 -3.63 -18.96 1.33
CA ILE A 290 -3.27 -20.39 1.37
C ILE A 290 -1.76 -20.57 1.20
N PHE A 291 -1.14 -19.88 0.22
CA PHE A 291 0.31 -19.93 0.03
C PHE A 291 1.07 -19.43 1.26
N LEU A 292 0.58 -18.36 1.92
CA LEU A 292 1.16 -17.86 3.17
C LEU A 292 1.06 -18.89 4.30
N ALA A 293 -0.11 -19.52 4.48
CA ALA A 293 -0.32 -20.54 5.51
C ALA A 293 0.56 -21.77 5.25
N VAL A 294 0.65 -22.23 4.01
CA VAL A 294 1.51 -23.37 3.62
C VAL A 294 2.98 -23.02 3.85
N GLY A 295 3.44 -21.86 3.42
CA GLY A 295 4.82 -21.42 3.63
C GLY A 295 5.19 -21.37 5.12
N LEU A 296 4.37 -20.76 5.96
CA LEU A 296 4.57 -20.71 7.42
C LEU A 296 4.46 -22.11 8.06
N GLY A 297 3.49 -22.92 7.63
CA GLY A 297 3.33 -24.29 8.12
C GLY A 297 4.55 -25.18 7.81
N MET A 298 5.15 -25.02 6.64
CA MET A 298 6.41 -25.68 6.29
C MET A 298 7.59 -25.14 7.10
N MET A 299 7.66 -23.82 7.34
CA MET A 299 8.67 -23.20 8.21
C MET A 299 8.63 -23.75 9.64
N ALA A 300 7.45 -24.14 10.13
CA ALA A 300 7.28 -24.71 11.47
C ALA A 300 8.05 -26.01 11.70
N THR A 301 8.44 -26.72 10.63
CA THR A 301 9.28 -27.92 10.73
C THR A 301 10.78 -27.60 10.84
N GLU A 302 11.15 -26.33 10.88
CA GLU A 302 12.55 -25.85 10.93
C GLU A 302 13.43 -26.51 9.87
N PRO A 303 13.04 -26.42 8.58
CA PRO A 303 13.64 -27.21 7.52
C PRO A 303 15.10 -26.82 7.24
N MET A 304 15.88 -27.76 6.72
CA MET A 304 17.23 -27.46 6.26
C MET A 304 17.27 -26.51 5.07
N TYR A 305 18.43 -25.93 4.81
CA TYR A 305 18.69 -24.79 3.92
C TYR A 305 17.88 -24.80 2.60
N SER A 306 17.95 -25.84 1.80
CA SER A 306 17.30 -25.87 0.48
C SER A 306 15.78 -25.85 0.57
N PHE A 307 15.20 -26.60 1.51
CA PHE A 307 13.75 -26.62 1.71
C PHE A 307 13.28 -25.34 2.40
N ALA A 308 14.08 -24.74 3.27
CA ALA A 308 13.82 -23.45 3.85
C ALA A 308 13.72 -22.35 2.77
N LEU A 309 14.64 -22.31 1.80
CA LEU A 309 14.56 -21.36 0.66
C LEU A 309 13.24 -21.50 -0.10
N PHE A 310 12.76 -22.73 -0.30
CA PHE A 310 11.46 -22.97 -0.94
C PHE A 310 10.30 -22.42 -0.07
N CYS A 311 10.37 -22.56 1.26
CA CYS A 311 9.36 -21.97 2.16
C CYS A 311 9.30 -20.43 2.03
N TRP A 312 10.47 -19.75 1.98
CA TRP A 312 10.55 -18.31 1.76
C TRP A 312 9.98 -17.91 0.40
N PHE A 313 10.33 -18.66 -0.64
CA PHE A 313 9.78 -18.45 -2.00
C PHE A 313 8.25 -18.56 -2.01
N ILE A 314 7.68 -19.63 -1.45
CA ILE A 314 6.22 -19.84 -1.39
C ILE A 314 5.53 -18.74 -0.62
N THR A 315 6.11 -18.28 0.50
CA THR A 315 5.57 -17.17 1.28
C THR A 315 5.60 -15.87 0.48
N GLY A 316 6.67 -15.65 -0.30
CA GLY A 316 6.76 -14.50 -1.22
C GLY A 316 5.67 -14.51 -2.30
N VAL A 317 5.38 -15.69 -2.89
CA VAL A 317 4.26 -15.87 -3.83
C VAL A 317 2.93 -15.45 -3.16
N GLY A 318 2.63 -15.99 -1.97
CA GLY A 318 1.41 -15.67 -1.23
C GLY A 318 1.29 -14.19 -0.91
N TRP A 319 2.38 -13.56 -0.50
CA TRP A 319 2.44 -12.13 -0.22
C TRP A 319 1.98 -11.29 -1.43
N SER A 320 2.55 -11.56 -2.59
CA SER A 320 2.23 -10.81 -3.81
C SER A 320 0.83 -11.07 -4.34
N LEU A 321 0.32 -12.31 -4.25
CA LEU A 321 -1.04 -12.66 -4.65
C LEU A 321 -2.11 -11.92 -3.85
N VAL A 322 -1.83 -11.51 -2.61
CA VAL A 322 -2.73 -10.64 -1.85
C VAL A 322 -2.53 -9.17 -2.21
N GLN A 323 -1.29 -8.71 -2.26
CA GLN A 323 -1.01 -7.26 -2.39
C GLN A 323 -1.23 -6.72 -3.81
N THR A 324 -0.90 -7.49 -4.85
CA THR A 324 -1.01 -6.99 -6.24
C THR A 324 -2.45 -6.68 -6.65
N PRO A 325 -3.46 -7.53 -6.38
CA PRO A 325 -4.85 -7.23 -6.73
C PRO A 325 -5.49 -6.16 -5.85
N SER A 326 -4.94 -5.89 -4.67
CA SER A 326 -5.57 -5.02 -3.66
C SER A 326 -5.88 -3.62 -4.19
N GLY A 327 -4.99 -3.05 -5.00
CA GLY A 327 -5.22 -1.75 -5.63
C GLY A 327 -6.46 -1.75 -6.54
N LYS A 328 -6.68 -2.82 -7.30
CA LYS A 328 -7.87 -2.99 -8.14
C LYS A 328 -9.13 -3.11 -7.29
N ILE A 329 -9.09 -3.92 -6.23
CA ILE A 329 -10.21 -4.12 -5.30
C ILE A 329 -10.61 -2.81 -4.62
N VAL A 330 -9.63 -2.03 -4.14
CA VAL A 330 -9.88 -0.71 -3.56
C VAL A 330 -10.47 0.26 -4.60
N ASN A 331 -9.91 0.28 -5.81
CA ASN A 331 -10.39 1.15 -6.90
C ASN A 331 -11.85 0.85 -7.28
N MET A 332 -12.23 -0.43 -7.35
CA MET A 332 -13.61 -0.86 -7.65
C MET A 332 -14.60 -0.53 -6.53
N SER A 333 -14.11 -0.24 -5.33
CA SER A 333 -14.91 0.06 -4.13
C SER A 333 -15.05 1.56 -3.85
N ALA A 334 -14.51 2.42 -4.69
CA ALA A 334 -14.44 3.87 -4.46
C ALA A 334 -14.82 4.65 -5.71
N ASP A 335 -15.55 5.74 -5.52
CA ASP A 335 -15.75 6.73 -6.59
C ASP A 335 -14.43 7.39 -6.98
N PRO A 336 -14.26 7.82 -8.24
CA PRO A 336 -13.06 8.52 -8.70
C PRO A 336 -12.63 9.68 -7.79
N ALA A 337 -13.60 10.44 -7.29
CA ALA A 337 -13.36 11.57 -6.42
C ALA A 337 -12.85 11.17 -5.02
N ASP A 338 -13.24 9.98 -4.53
CA ASP A 338 -12.95 9.48 -3.18
C ASP A 338 -11.77 8.50 -3.11
N ARG A 339 -11.24 8.08 -4.25
CA ARG A 339 -10.15 7.08 -4.34
C ARG A 339 -9.00 7.37 -3.38
N SER A 340 -8.58 8.63 -3.25
CA SER A 340 -7.48 8.99 -2.35
C SER A 340 -7.77 8.67 -0.89
N SER A 341 -9.02 8.85 -0.44
CA SER A 341 -9.45 8.52 0.92
C SER A 341 -9.43 7.01 1.18
N TYR A 342 -9.91 6.22 0.21
CA TYR A 342 -9.91 4.76 0.30
C TYR A 342 -8.49 4.18 0.25
N PHE A 343 -7.63 4.67 -0.65
CA PHE A 343 -6.23 4.24 -0.70
C PHE A 343 -5.46 4.65 0.56
N SER A 344 -5.77 5.81 1.14
CA SER A 344 -5.16 6.25 2.41
C SER A 344 -5.62 5.39 3.58
N ALA A 345 -6.90 5.02 3.64
CA ALA A 345 -7.42 4.09 4.63
C ALA A 345 -6.77 2.71 4.49
N GLN A 346 -6.71 2.16 3.27
CA GLN A 346 -6.03 0.88 3.00
C GLN A 346 -4.56 0.94 3.44
N PHE A 347 -3.86 2.03 3.12
CA PHE A 347 -2.46 2.22 3.49
C PHE A 347 -2.29 2.25 5.01
N ALA A 348 -3.07 3.08 5.72
CA ALA A 348 -2.99 3.19 7.17
C ALA A 348 -3.33 1.88 7.88
N LEU A 349 -4.45 1.25 7.51
CA LEU A 349 -4.92 0.01 8.14
C LEU A 349 -3.98 -1.17 7.88
N SER A 350 -3.42 -1.28 6.66
CA SER A 350 -2.42 -2.30 6.38
C SER A 350 -1.16 -2.10 7.22
N HIS A 351 -0.67 -0.86 7.37
CA HIS A 351 0.51 -0.57 8.20
C HIS A 351 0.24 -0.74 9.70
N LEU A 352 -1.00 -0.56 10.15
CA LEU A 352 -1.42 -0.92 11.50
C LEU A 352 -1.26 -2.44 11.76
N CYS A 353 -1.58 -3.28 10.76
CA CYS A 353 -1.33 -4.72 10.86
C CYS A 353 0.16 -5.01 11.10
N TRP A 354 1.07 -4.35 10.38
CA TRP A 354 2.52 -4.51 10.60
C TRP A 354 3.01 -3.92 11.91
N LEU A 355 2.48 -2.78 12.34
CA LEU A 355 2.81 -2.19 13.64
C LEU A 355 2.53 -3.17 14.79
N ILE A 356 1.46 -3.94 14.68
CA ILE A 356 1.08 -4.97 15.66
C ILE A 356 1.95 -6.22 15.51
N THR A 357 2.12 -6.71 14.28
CA THR A 357 2.74 -8.04 14.07
C THR A 357 4.25 -8.05 14.23
N TYR A 358 4.97 -6.98 13.88
CA TYR A 358 6.42 -6.95 14.00
C TYR A 358 6.93 -7.17 15.43
N PRO A 359 6.48 -6.41 16.46
CA PRO A 359 6.95 -6.63 17.81
C PRO A 359 6.48 -7.97 18.39
N ILE A 360 5.24 -8.38 18.09
CA ILE A 360 4.69 -9.64 18.58
C ILE A 360 5.47 -10.83 18.04
N THR A 361 5.73 -10.86 16.72
CA THR A 361 6.43 -11.98 16.07
C THR A 361 7.87 -12.12 16.59
N GLY A 362 8.58 -11.01 16.80
CA GLY A 362 9.92 -11.05 17.39
C GLY A 362 9.92 -11.59 18.82
N GLN A 363 8.97 -11.17 19.65
CA GLN A 363 8.84 -11.68 21.02
C GLN A 363 8.45 -13.16 21.05
N LEU A 364 7.54 -13.58 20.17
CA LEU A 364 7.13 -14.99 20.10
C LEU A 364 8.30 -15.91 19.76
N VAL A 365 9.17 -15.52 18.82
CA VAL A 365 10.37 -16.32 18.51
C VAL A 365 11.33 -16.37 19.67
N LEU A 366 11.49 -15.27 20.39
CA LEU A 366 12.37 -15.20 21.55
C LEU A 366 11.93 -16.13 22.70
N TYR A 367 10.61 -16.18 22.98
CA TYR A 367 10.07 -16.94 24.11
C TYR A 367 9.70 -18.39 23.78
N PHE A 368 9.26 -18.66 22.54
CA PHE A 368 8.70 -19.96 22.15
C PHE A 368 9.46 -20.64 21.03
N GLY A 369 10.47 -20.00 20.45
CA GLY A 369 11.25 -20.52 19.34
C GLY A 369 10.60 -20.29 17.97
N PHE A 370 11.39 -20.54 16.93
CA PHE A 370 11.01 -20.26 15.53
C PHE A 370 9.88 -21.16 15.05
N GLY A 371 9.98 -22.48 15.23
CA GLY A 371 9.01 -23.46 14.74
C GLY A 371 7.62 -23.27 15.34
N PHE A 372 7.53 -23.09 16.68
CA PHE A 372 6.26 -22.78 17.32
C PHE A 372 5.64 -21.48 16.78
N THR A 373 6.44 -20.44 16.66
CA THR A 373 5.95 -19.15 16.16
C THR A 373 5.43 -19.26 14.73
N ALA A 374 6.14 -19.97 13.85
CA ALA A 374 5.71 -20.21 12.48
C ALA A 374 4.39 -21.00 12.42
N ALA A 375 4.23 -22.06 13.24
CA ALA A 375 2.98 -22.82 13.34
C ALA A 375 1.82 -21.95 13.85
N PHE A 376 2.04 -21.19 14.90
CA PHE A 376 1.05 -20.28 15.47
C PHE A 376 0.57 -19.23 14.45
N LEU A 377 1.50 -18.59 13.74
CA LEU A 377 1.18 -17.64 12.69
C LEU A 377 0.48 -18.31 11.51
N ALA A 378 0.82 -19.54 11.13
CA ALA A 378 0.12 -20.31 10.12
C ALA A 378 -1.35 -20.53 10.50
N CYS A 379 -1.64 -20.86 11.77
CA CYS A 379 -3.00 -20.98 12.28
C CYS A 379 -3.75 -19.65 12.21
N ILE A 380 -3.12 -18.53 12.55
CA ILE A 380 -3.72 -17.21 12.41
C ILE A 380 -4.05 -16.92 10.94
N VAL A 381 -3.13 -17.20 10.01
CA VAL A 381 -3.33 -16.99 8.57
C VAL A 381 -4.49 -17.84 8.04
N LEU A 382 -4.60 -19.10 8.45
CA LEU A 382 -5.73 -19.97 8.12
C LEU A 382 -7.06 -19.42 8.68
N THR A 383 -7.04 -18.90 9.88
CA THR A 383 -8.21 -18.24 10.50
C THR A 383 -8.61 -17.02 9.67
N CYS A 384 -7.64 -16.17 9.27
CA CYS A 384 -7.88 -15.03 8.37
C CYS A 384 -8.47 -15.47 7.03
N PHE A 385 -7.96 -16.56 6.45
CA PHE A 385 -8.49 -17.14 5.21
C PHE A 385 -9.96 -17.54 5.38
N ILE A 386 -10.32 -18.25 6.46
CA ILE A 386 -11.70 -18.64 6.74
C ILE A 386 -12.60 -17.41 6.91
N PHE A 387 -12.17 -16.42 7.69
CA PHE A 387 -12.92 -15.17 7.85
C PHE A 387 -13.07 -14.41 6.52
N SER A 388 -12.06 -14.44 5.65
CA SER A 388 -12.16 -13.80 4.33
C SER A 388 -13.24 -14.46 3.46
N ILE A 389 -13.42 -15.78 3.56
CA ILE A 389 -14.50 -16.50 2.85
C ILE A 389 -15.86 -16.10 3.40
N LEU A 390 -16.00 -16.02 4.72
CA LEU A 390 -17.27 -15.73 5.40
C LEU A 390 -17.73 -14.28 5.20
N PHE A 391 -16.81 -13.33 5.20
CA PHE A 391 -17.13 -11.91 5.11
C PHE A 391 -17.15 -11.37 3.67
N TRP A 392 -16.53 -12.07 2.72
CA TRP A 392 -16.59 -11.65 1.32
C TRP A 392 -18.00 -11.87 0.77
N PRO A 393 -18.59 -10.86 0.12
CA PRO A 393 -19.92 -11.01 -0.48
C PRO A 393 -19.99 -12.23 -1.41
N LYS A 394 -21.12 -12.97 -1.37
CA LYS A 394 -21.33 -14.12 -2.25
C LYS A 394 -21.45 -13.68 -3.71
N GLU A 395 -22.18 -12.61 -3.93
CA GLU A 395 -22.31 -11.90 -5.20
C GLU A 395 -21.41 -10.66 -5.10
N ASP A 396 -20.25 -10.72 -5.72
CA ASP A 396 -19.30 -9.61 -5.80
C ASP A 396 -19.58 -8.82 -7.08
N GLU A 397 -20.86 -8.47 -7.25
CA GLU A 397 -21.34 -7.70 -8.40
C GLU A 397 -20.89 -6.25 -8.24
N ASN A 398 -20.42 -5.65 -9.33
CA ASN A 398 -20.09 -4.23 -9.38
C ASN A 398 -21.33 -3.35 -9.36
N ILE A 399 -22.50 -3.96 -9.49
CA ILE A 399 -23.81 -3.32 -9.55
C ILE A 399 -24.67 -3.92 -8.43
N LEU A 400 -25.14 -3.09 -7.52
CA LEU A 400 -26.08 -3.46 -6.48
C LEU A 400 -27.48 -3.06 -6.91
N ASN A 401 -28.40 -4.02 -6.81
CA ASN A 401 -29.85 -3.79 -6.89
C ASN A 401 -30.37 -3.74 -5.45
N HIS A 402 -30.88 -2.60 -5.01
CA HIS A 402 -31.44 -2.47 -3.66
C HIS A 402 -32.61 -1.49 -3.64
N GLN A 403 -33.37 -1.58 -2.56
CA GLN A 403 -34.58 -0.82 -2.32
C GLN A 403 -34.34 0.22 -1.23
N HIS A 404 -34.53 1.49 -1.55
CA HIS A 404 -34.54 2.54 -0.54
C HIS A 404 -35.90 2.61 0.14
N LYS A 405 -35.87 2.69 1.48
CA LYS A 405 -37.06 3.04 2.24
C LYS A 405 -37.31 4.54 2.07
N THR A 406 -38.57 4.93 2.18
CA THR A 406 -38.98 6.34 2.19
C THR A 406 -38.12 7.13 3.17
N LEU A 407 -37.40 8.12 2.68
CA LEU A 407 -36.52 8.97 3.49
C LEU A 407 -36.71 10.43 3.08
N VAL A 408 -36.87 11.30 4.08
CA VAL A 408 -36.95 12.76 3.87
C VAL A 408 -35.61 13.35 4.28
N HIS A 409 -34.92 13.97 3.34
CA HIS A 409 -33.66 14.67 3.62
C HIS A 409 -33.35 15.75 2.58
N SER A 410 -32.33 16.56 2.86
CA SER A 410 -31.89 17.62 1.96
C SER A 410 -30.45 17.38 1.51
N HIS A 411 -30.22 17.30 0.20
CA HIS A 411 -28.89 17.24 -0.38
C HIS A 411 -28.84 17.94 -1.73
N ALA A 412 -27.63 18.23 -2.22
CA ALA A 412 -27.40 18.73 -3.57
C ALA A 412 -27.47 17.58 -4.58
N HIS A 413 -28.31 17.72 -5.61
CA HIS A 413 -28.43 16.72 -6.69
C HIS A 413 -28.62 17.39 -8.06
N GLY A 414 -28.34 16.63 -9.13
CA GLY A 414 -28.63 16.98 -10.52
C GLY A 414 -29.80 16.19 -11.06
N HIS A 415 -30.39 16.64 -12.17
CA HIS A 415 -31.54 15.95 -12.80
C HIS A 415 -31.18 14.65 -13.52
N ASP A 416 -29.89 14.36 -13.69
CA ASP A 416 -29.41 13.17 -14.43
C ASP A 416 -29.15 11.94 -13.54
N ASP A 417 -29.45 11.99 -12.25
CA ASP A 417 -29.12 10.94 -11.28
C ASP A 417 -30.13 9.79 -11.20
N GLN A 418 -31.20 9.81 -12.00
CA GLN A 418 -32.30 8.82 -12.07
C GLN A 418 -33.06 8.60 -10.75
N HIS A 419 -32.69 9.30 -9.68
CA HIS A 419 -33.31 9.21 -8.36
C HIS A 419 -34.41 10.27 -8.15
N HIS A 420 -34.42 11.34 -8.97
CA HIS A 420 -35.23 12.52 -8.76
C HIS A 420 -35.96 12.92 -10.04
N ILE A 421 -37.25 12.61 -10.11
CA ILE A 421 -38.15 13.06 -11.21
C ILE A 421 -39.14 14.03 -10.60
N HIS A 422 -38.80 15.32 -10.56
CA HIS A 422 -39.75 16.38 -10.18
C HIS A 422 -39.55 17.60 -11.05
N GLN A 423 -40.68 18.33 -11.27
CA GLN A 423 -40.67 19.57 -12.07
C GLN A 423 -40.51 20.79 -11.17
N HIS A 424 -39.62 21.71 -11.58
CA HIS A 424 -39.48 22.99 -10.92
C HIS A 424 -40.38 24.03 -11.58
N ALA A 425 -40.93 24.92 -10.78
CA ALA A 425 -41.81 25.98 -11.24
C ALA A 425 -41.07 27.11 -12.01
N ASN A 426 -39.75 27.15 -12.00
CA ASN A 426 -38.93 28.09 -12.72
C ASN A 426 -37.78 27.37 -13.43
N ASP A 427 -37.77 27.43 -14.76
CA ASP A 427 -36.69 27.01 -15.64
C ASP A 427 -35.42 27.85 -15.41
N LEU A 428 -34.60 27.51 -14.42
CA LEU A 428 -33.23 27.97 -14.34
C LEU A 428 -32.36 26.73 -14.47
N ASP A 429 -31.60 26.64 -15.56
CA ASP A 429 -30.55 25.66 -15.85
C ASP A 429 -29.43 25.69 -14.79
N GLN A 430 -29.74 25.27 -13.57
CA GLN A 430 -28.72 24.99 -12.58
C GLN A 430 -28.40 23.47 -12.61
N GLU A 431 -27.19 23.15 -12.97
CA GLU A 431 -26.68 21.77 -13.04
C GLU A 431 -26.81 21.02 -11.69
N SER A 432 -26.92 21.72 -10.55
CA SER A 432 -27.21 21.12 -9.24
C SER A 432 -27.86 22.14 -8.29
N HIS A 433 -28.80 21.68 -7.48
CA HIS A 433 -29.48 22.50 -6.48
C HIS A 433 -29.75 21.69 -5.21
N ASN A 434 -30.09 22.40 -4.12
CA ASN A 434 -30.28 21.78 -2.79
C ASN A 434 -31.67 22.16 -2.25
N HIS A 435 -32.51 21.16 -1.98
CA HIS A 435 -33.78 21.35 -1.26
C HIS A 435 -34.16 20.06 -0.53
N GLU A 436 -35.13 20.18 0.38
CA GLU A 436 -35.70 19.04 1.10
C GLU A 436 -36.73 18.37 0.18
N HIS A 437 -36.61 17.03 0.06
CA HIS A 437 -37.51 16.22 -0.73
C HIS A 437 -37.71 14.83 -0.11
N GLU A 438 -38.83 14.24 -0.42
CA GLU A 438 -39.20 12.90 0.00
C GLU A 438 -38.86 11.90 -1.11
N HIS A 439 -38.02 10.92 -0.80
CA HIS A 439 -37.79 9.78 -1.67
C HIS A 439 -38.86 8.74 -1.45
N HIS A 440 -39.62 8.43 -2.48
CA HIS A 440 -40.48 7.26 -2.47
C HIS A 440 -39.63 5.99 -2.54
N GLU A 441 -40.21 4.87 -2.14
CA GLU A 441 -39.61 3.56 -2.23
C GLU A 441 -39.22 3.25 -3.69
N VAL A 442 -37.92 3.28 -4.00
CA VAL A 442 -37.38 3.06 -5.36
C VAL A 442 -36.42 1.89 -5.33
N VAL A 443 -36.65 0.95 -6.22
CA VAL A 443 -35.67 -0.12 -6.53
C VAL A 443 -34.82 0.35 -7.70
N HIS A 444 -33.52 0.45 -7.50
CA HIS A 444 -32.60 0.85 -8.57
C HIS A 444 -31.29 0.10 -8.51
N GLU A 445 -30.56 0.14 -9.60
CA GLU A 445 -29.24 -0.47 -9.76
C GLU A 445 -28.16 0.62 -9.82
N HIS A 446 -27.13 0.51 -8.99
CA HIS A 446 -25.95 1.35 -9.10
C HIS A 446 -24.66 0.59 -8.73
N LYS A 447 -23.52 1.17 -9.11
CA LYS A 447 -22.21 0.61 -8.73
C LYS A 447 -22.09 0.49 -7.23
N PHE A 448 -21.46 -0.60 -6.77
CA PHE A 448 -21.17 -0.82 -5.34
C PHE A 448 -20.17 0.21 -4.83
N VAL A 449 -20.65 1.36 -4.46
CA VAL A 449 -19.90 2.45 -3.85
C VAL A 449 -20.64 2.92 -2.62
N ILE A 450 -19.94 3.03 -1.50
CA ILE A 450 -20.49 3.63 -0.28
C ILE A 450 -20.44 5.15 -0.44
N ASP A 451 -21.59 5.76 -0.59
CA ASP A 451 -21.76 7.21 -0.59
C ASP A 451 -22.35 7.73 0.73
N LEU A 452 -22.73 9.00 0.78
CA LEU A 452 -23.33 9.61 1.98
C LEU A 452 -24.74 9.08 2.29
N HIS A 453 -25.38 8.35 1.38
CA HIS A 453 -26.72 7.76 1.53
C HIS A 453 -26.67 6.31 2.01
N HIS A 454 -25.53 5.66 1.97
CA HIS A 454 -25.22 4.30 2.42
C HIS A 454 -24.23 4.33 3.54
#